data_d00283451436733fddbae5b3639772d0
#
_entry.id   d00283451436733fddbae5b3639772d0
#
_cell.length_a   1.000
_cell.length_b   1.000
_cell.length_c   1.000
_cell.angle_alpha   90.00
_cell.angle_beta   90.00
_cell.angle_gamma   90.00
#
_symmetry.space_group_name_H-M   'P 1'
#
loop_
_entity.id
_entity.type
_entity.pdbx_description
1 polymer ?
#
loop_
_entity_poly.entity_id
_entity_poly.type
_entity_poly.pdbx_seq_one_letter_code
_entity_poly.pdbx_strand_id
1 'polypeptide(L)'
;MTREKMGNILVWILIIGFGAWGMPGIIDRFTHAHINTAYGSYIPWGLWISSYIWLIGLSAGALMISVMTYVFDIQAVKKVGKMAFLVAIATLVGAMISVGLDLGHPLRAFNLILDPNLHSMMGWMAILYTAYFITLCVELYLAIRKEQVYGAKQKSIKKILIVLGIWSIPLAFAFHGGVGGVFANVIAKPFWHGPMLPIVFLAGAFLSGGALFATVAYIW
;
A
#
# COMPACT_ATOMS: atom_id res chain seq x y z
N MET A 1 23.03 -28.28 7.35
CA MET A 1 21.92 -27.37 6.99
C MET A 1 22.54 -26.26 6.16
N THR A 2 22.06 -25.99 4.96
CA THR A 2 22.62 -24.93 4.11
C THR A 2 22.32 -23.54 4.73
N ARG A 3 23.24 -22.57 4.52
CA ARG A 3 23.13 -21.20 5.07
C ARG A 3 21.80 -20.54 4.71
N GLU A 4 21.27 -20.85 3.53
CA GLU A 4 19.98 -20.40 3.03
C GLU A 4 18.79 -20.97 3.83
N LYS A 5 18.79 -22.26 4.12
CA LYS A 5 17.74 -22.90 4.94
C LYS A 5 17.71 -22.33 6.36
N MET A 6 18.88 -22.03 6.92
CA MET A 6 18.99 -21.42 8.25
C MET A 6 18.45 -20.00 8.26
N GLY A 7 18.73 -19.20 7.21
CA GLY A 7 18.17 -17.86 7.04
C GLY A 7 16.64 -17.88 6.96
N ASN A 8 16.08 -18.77 6.14
CA ASN A 8 14.62 -18.91 6.01
C ASN A 8 13.94 -19.31 7.33
N ILE A 9 14.55 -20.24 8.09
CA ILE A 9 14.02 -20.65 9.40
C ILE A 9 14.04 -19.47 10.38
N LEU A 10 15.13 -18.68 10.41
CA LEU A 10 15.22 -17.50 11.27
C LEU A 10 14.13 -16.48 10.94
N VAL A 11 13.89 -16.21 9.65
CA VAL A 11 12.83 -15.30 9.20
C VAL A 11 11.46 -15.78 9.67
N TRP A 12 11.15 -17.07 9.53
CA TRP A 12 9.89 -17.63 10.01
C TRP A 12 9.73 -17.57 11.53
N ILE A 13 10.80 -17.83 12.29
CA ILE A 13 10.80 -17.70 13.75
C ILE A 13 10.50 -16.26 14.15
N LEU A 14 11.12 -15.26 13.48
CA LEU A 14 10.85 -13.84 13.75
C LEU A 14 9.42 -13.47 13.42
N ILE A 15 8.88 -13.89 12.26
CA ILE A 15 7.49 -13.61 11.87
C ILE A 15 6.51 -14.18 12.88
N ILE A 16 6.67 -15.45 13.25
CA ILE A 16 5.79 -16.13 14.21
C ILE A 16 5.94 -15.51 15.61
N GLY A 17 7.18 -15.23 16.04
CA GLY A 17 7.46 -14.62 17.33
C GLY A 17 6.83 -13.22 17.49
N PHE A 18 7.04 -12.33 16.51
CA PHE A 18 6.40 -11.01 16.53
C PHE A 18 4.89 -11.07 16.36
N GLY A 19 4.38 -12.02 15.54
CA GLY A 19 2.94 -12.25 15.42
C GLY A 19 2.29 -12.70 16.75
N ALA A 20 2.90 -13.66 17.43
CA ALA A 20 2.44 -14.13 18.71
C ALA A 20 2.51 -13.03 19.79
N TRP A 21 3.57 -12.24 19.80
CA TRP A 21 3.73 -11.10 20.71
C TRP A 21 2.71 -9.99 20.46
N GLY A 22 2.35 -9.73 19.21
CA GLY A 22 1.33 -8.73 18.83
C GLY A 22 -0.12 -9.18 19.06
N MET A 23 -0.37 -10.49 19.15
CA MET A 23 -1.73 -11.05 19.23
C MET A 23 -2.55 -10.55 20.45
N PRO A 24 -1.99 -10.44 21.67
CA PRO A 24 -2.72 -9.87 22.81
C PRO A 24 -3.23 -8.46 22.54
N GLY A 25 -2.42 -7.61 21.88
CA GLY A 25 -2.84 -6.25 21.52
C GLY A 25 -3.98 -6.22 20.49
N ILE A 26 -3.99 -7.16 19.55
CA ILE A 26 -5.07 -7.30 18.57
C ILE A 26 -6.35 -7.77 19.27
N ILE A 27 -6.26 -8.74 20.18
CA ILE A 27 -7.39 -9.23 20.97
C ILE A 27 -7.96 -8.09 21.83
N ASP A 28 -7.11 -7.38 22.56
CA ASP A 28 -7.51 -6.22 23.38
C ASP A 28 -8.23 -5.16 22.53
N ARG A 29 -7.72 -4.90 21.32
CA ARG A 29 -8.31 -3.96 20.39
C ARG A 29 -9.74 -4.32 19.99
N PHE A 30 -10.04 -5.62 19.78
CA PHE A 30 -11.38 -6.08 19.40
C PHE A 30 -12.31 -6.22 20.62
N THR A 31 -11.78 -6.45 21.81
CA THR A 31 -12.58 -6.62 23.05
C THR A 31 -12.88 -5.29 23.73
N HIS A 32 -11.91 -4.39 23.80
CA HIS A 32 -12.01 -3.13 24.57
C HIS A 32 -12.01 -1.87 23.68
N ALA A 33 -12.02 -2.03 22.37
CA ALA A 33 -11.95 -0.92 21.42
C ALA A 33 -10.71 -0.02 21.69
N HIS A 34 -10.88 1.30 21.88
CA HIS A 34 -9.79 2.24 22.16
C HIS A 34 -9.63 2.58 23.65
N ILE A 35 -10.30 1.88 24.55
CA ILE A 35 -10.30 2.23 25.99
C ILE A 35 -8.89 2.19 26.58
N ASN A 36 -8.08 1.20 26.15
CA ASN A 36 -6.72 1.00 26.63
C ASN A 36 -5.67 1.76 25.81
N THR A 37 -6.08 2.60 24.85
CA THR A 37 -5.16 3.43 24.06
C THR A 37 -5.01 4.81 24.67
N ALA A 38 -3.81 5.39 24.57
CA ALA A 38 -3.54 6.75 25.01
C ALA A 38 -3.99 7.84 24.01
N TYR A 39 -5.06 7.58 23.26
CA TYR A 39 -5.60 8.54 22.31
C TYR A 39 -6.31 9.69 23.01
N GLY A 40 -6.11 10.90 22.53
CA GLY A 40 -6.69 12.11 23.11
C GLY A 40 -6.52 13.31 22.17
N SER A 41 -6.84 14.50 22.68
CA SER A 41 -6.77 15.74 21.87
C SER A 41 -5.35 16.04 21.35
N TYR A 42 -4.31 15.63 22.08
CA TYR A 42 -2.90 15.81 21.66
C TYR A 42 -2.43 14.73 20.69
N ILE A 43 -2.82 13.47 20.93
CA ILE A 43 -2.44 12.31 20.12
C ILE A 43 -3.72 11.67 19.58
N PRO A 44 -4.27 12.18 18.46
CA PRO A 44 -5.53 11.68 17.92
C PRO A 44 -5.37 10.32 17.23
N TRP A 45 -4.17 9.99 16.75
CA TRP A 45 -3.83 8.75 16.07
C TRP A 45 -2.49 8.21 16.53
N GLY A 46 -2.38 6.88 16.61
CA GLY A 46 -1.18 6.20 17.09
C GLY A 46 -0.43 5.45 15.98
N LEU A 47 0.23 4.37 16.40
CA LEU A 47 1.11 3.57 15.57
C LEU A 47 0.38 2.93 14.38
N TRP A 48 -0.90 2.57 14.52
CA TRP A 48 -1.70 1.98 13.44
C TRP A 48 -1.79 2.89 12.23
N ILE A 49 -2.10 4.16 12.45
CA ILE A 49 -2.18 5.15 11.37
C ILE A 49 -0.81 5.49 10.81
N SER A 50 0.23 5.55 11.63
CA SER A 50 1.61 5.75 11.14
C SER A 50 2.06 4.59 10.26
N SER A 51 1.77 3.36 10.67
CA SER A 51 2.06 2.14 9.88
C SER A 51 1.27 2.12 8.57
N TYR A 52 -0.01 2.49 8.61
CA TYR A 52 -0.85 2.65 7.43
C TYR A 52 -0.24 3.62 6.41
N ILE A 53 0.14 4.82 6.83
CA ILE A 53 0.74 5.83 5.94
C ILE A 53 2.04 5.31 5.33
N TRP A 54 2.89 4.69 6.14
CA TRP A 54 4.16 4.15 5.70
C TRP A 54 3.98 3.03 4.68
N LEU A 55 3.13 2.06 4.96
CA LEU A 55 2.85 0.93 4.07
C LEU A 55 2.22 1.35 2.74
N ILE A 56 1.36 2.36 2.75
CA ILE A 56 0.81 2.95 1.53
C ILE A 56 1.93 3.58 0.68
N GLY A 57 2.83 4.32 1.32
CA GLY A 57 3.98 4.91 0.63
C GLY A 57 4.84 3.85 -0.05
N LEU A 58 5.10 2.74 0.65
CA LEU A 58 5.82 1.59 0.09
C LEU A 58 5.10 0.99 -1.13
N SER A 59 3.78 0.88 -1.07
CA SER A 59 2.96 0.36 -2.17
C SER A 59 3.10 1.22 -3.44
N ALA A 60 3.03 2.55 -3.31
CA ALA A 60 3.16 3.44 -4.46
C ALA A 60 4.55 3.40 -5.08
N GLY A 61 5.58 3.40 -4.24
CA GLY A 61 6.95 3.30 -4.74
C GLY A 61 7.21 1.98 -5.46
N ALA A 62 6.68 0.87 -4.96
CA ALA A 62 6.75 -0.42 -5.64
C ALA A 62 6.01 -0.41 -6.98
N LEU A 63 4.82 0.21 -7.05
CA LEU A 63 4.11 0.40 -8.32
C LEU A 63 4.96 1.17 -9.34
N MET A 64 5.67 2.22 -8.94
CA MET A 64 6.53 2.99 -9.85
C MET A 64 7.58 2.13 -10.53
N ILE A 65 8.14 1.15 -9.84
CA ILE A 65 9.09 0.18 -10.44
C ILE A 65 8.40 -0.70 -11.48
N SER A 66 7.16 -1.12 -11.22
CA SER A 66 6.37 -1.85 -12.21
C SER A 66 6.09 -1.01 -13.45
N VAL A 67 5.73 0.25 -13.27
CA VAL A 67 5.54 1.21 -14.36
C VAL A 67 6.83 1.38 -15.18
N MET A 68 7.98 1.54 -14.52
CA MET A 68 9.29 1.59 -15.19
C MET A 68 9.54 0.34 -16.03
N THR A 69 9.11 -0.83 -15.55
CA THR A 69 9.28 -2.12 -16.25
C THR A 69 8.36 -2.26 -17.44
N TYR A 70 7.06 -2.01 -17.25
CA TYR A 70 6.04 -2.40 -18.23
C TYR A 70 5.63 -1.26 -19.16
N VAL A 71 5.68 -0.01 -18.72
CA VAL A 71 5.33 1.18 -19.51
C VAL A 71 6.58 1.73 -20.21
N PHE A 72 7.63 2.02 -19.44
CA PHE A 72 8.86 2.61 -19.99
C PHE A 72 9.88 1.59 -20.52
N ASP A 73 9.63 0.30 -20.36
CA ASP A 73 10.46 -0.83 -20.85
C ASP A 73 11.93 -0.74 -20.40
N ILE A 74 12.19 -0.22 -19.18
CA ILE A 74 13.54 -0.04 -18.63
C ILE A 74 14.16 -1.39 -18.33
N GLN A 75 15.24 -1.74 -19.04
CA GLN A 75 15.86 -3.06 -18.97
C GLN A 75 16.41 -3.41 -17.58
N ALA A 76 16.96 -2.41 -16.86
CA ALA A 76 17.57 -2.60 -15.56
C ALA A 76 16.61 -3.20 -14.51
N VAL A 77 15.31 -2.87 -14.58
CA VAL A 77 14.31 -3.31 -13.60
C VAL A 77 13.39 -4.42 -14.13
N LYS A 78 13.62 -4.91 -15.34
CA LYS A 78 12.75 -5.92 -15.98
C LYS A 78 12.60 -7.21 -15.20
N LYS A 79 13.67 -7.66 -14.56
CA LYS A 79 13.70 -8.93 -13.79
C LYS A 79 12.80 -8.88 -12.56
N VAL A 80 12.57 -7.68 -12.03
CA VAL A 80 11.92 -7.46 -10.74
C VAL A 80 10.50 -6.85 -10.85
N GLY A 81 10.05 -6.55 -12.06
CA GLY A 81 8.75 -5.88 -12.30
C GLY A 81 7.53 -6.64 -11.74
N LYS A 82 7.50 -7.98 -11.83
CA LYS A 82 6.41 -8.79 -11.22
C LYS A 82 6.48 -8.76 -9.70
N MET A 83 7.68 -8.84 -9.15
CA MET A 83 7.90 -8.76 -7.72
C MET A 83 7.45 -7.41 -7.16
N ALA A 84 7.64 -6.34 -7.93
CA ALA A 84 7.18 -5.02 -7.56
C ALA A 84 5.64 -4.95 -7.40
N PHE A 85 4.86 -5.59 -8.27
CA PHE A 85 3.41 -5.72 -8.07
C PHE A 85 3.05 -6.52 -6.82
N LEU A 86 3.74 -7.63 -6.54
CA LEU A 86 3.51 -8.41 -5.32
C LEU A 86 3.79 -7.58 -4.06
N VAL A 87 4.91 -6.85 -4.04
CA VAL A 87 5.28 -5.95 -2.94
C VAL A 87 4.23 -4.84 -2.78
N ALA A 88 3.79 -4.23 -3.89
CA ALA A 88 2.76 -3.19 -3.86
C ALA A 88 1.44 -3.70 -3.26
N ILE A 89 0.99 -4.89 -3.65
CA ILE A 89 -0.23 -5.52 -3.11
C ILE A 89 -0.04 -5.88 -1.64
N ALA A 90 1.06 -6.52 -1.27
CA ALA A 90 1.31 -6.95 0.10
C ALA A 90 1.36 -5.77 1.08
N THR A 91 2.05 -4.68 0.70
CA THR A 91 2.11 -3.47 1.52
C THR A 91 0.77 -2.74 1.57
N LEU A 92 -0.01 -2.73 0.49
CA LEU A 92 -1.36 -2.18 0.48
C LEU A 92 -2.31 -2.96 1.40
N VAL A 93 -2.27 -4.29 1.36
CA VAL A 93 -3.06 -5.14 2.27
C VAL A 93 -2.66 -4.90 3.72
N GLY A 94 -1.36 -4.83 4.02
CA GLY A 94 -0.87 -4.47 5.34
C GLY A 94 -1.36 -3.10 5.82
N ALA A 95 -1.41 -2.12 4.91
CA ALA A 95 -1.95 -0.80 5.19
C ALA A 95 -3.45 -0.86 5.54
N MET A 96 -4.23 -1.65 4.77
CA MET A 96 -5.67 -1.84 5.04
C MET A 96 -5.92 -2.51 6.38
N ILE A 97 -5.11 -3.49 6.74
CA ILE A 97 -5.18 -4.12 8.07
C ILE A 97 -4.87 -3.09 9.16
N SER A 98 -3.81 -2.30 8.98
CA SER A 98 -3.40 -1.29 9.96
C SER A 98 -4.49 -0.24 10.20
N VAL A 99 -5.07 0.34 9.15
CA VAL A 99 -6.17 1.29 9.30
C VAL A 99 -7.43 0.62 9.84
N GLY A 100 -7.72 -0.63 9.45
CA GLY A 100 -8.84 -1.39 9.95
C GLY A 100 -8.77 -1.62 11.47
N LEU A 101 -7.57 -1.86 11.98
CA LEU A 101 -7.31 -2.00 13.42
C LEU A 101 -7.45 -0.67 14.18
N ASP A 102 -7.28 0.47 13.52
CA ASP A 102 -7.47 1.79 14.15
C ASP A 102 -8.95 2.25 14.17
N LEU A 103 -9.82 1.68 13.33
CA LEU A 103 -11.23 2.08 13.26
C LEU A 103 -12.01 1.70 14.51
N GLY A 104 -12.71 2.66 15.14
CA GLY A 104 -13.56 2.41 16.31
C GLY A 104 -14.63 1.34 16.06
N HIS A 105 -15.18 1.31 14.85
CA HIS A 105 -16.17 0.32 14.39
C HIS A 105 -15.75 -0.26 13.04
N PRO A 106 -14.85 -1.26 12.99
CA PRO A 106 -14.27 -1.78 11.72
C PRO A 106 -15.32 -2.21 10.70
N LEU A 107 -16.43 -2.81 11.13
CA LEU A 107 -17.50 -3.25 10.22
C LEU A 107 -18.22 -2.10 9.52
N ARG A 108 -18.23 -0.89 10.08
CA ARG A 108 -18.80 0.28 9.42
C ARG A 108 -17.94 0.82 8.28
N ALA A 109 -16.69 0.34 8.13
CA ALA A 109 -15.85 0.69 7.00
C ALA A 109 -16.47 0.28 5.66
N PHE A 110 -17.26 -0.78 5.64
CA PHE A 110 -17.98 -1.19 4.43
C PHE A 110 -18.99 -0.16 3.94
N ASN A 111 -19.54 0.67 4.83
CA ASN A 111 -20.45 1.74 4.44
C ASN A 111 -19.74 2.81 3.60
N LEU A 112 -18.43 3.00 3.77
CA LEU A 112 -17.65 3.93 2.93
C LEU A 112 -17.59 3.49 1.45
N ILE A 113 -17.78 2.19 1.19
CA ILE A 113 -17.78 1.63 -0.16
C ILE A 113 -19.20 1.52 -0.68
N LEU A 114 -20.16 1.13 0.17
CA LEU A 114 -21.56 0.88 -0.22
C LEU A 114 -22.36 2.17 -0.38
N ASP A 115 -22.07 3.18 0.46
CA ASP A 115 -22.74 4.50 0.45
C ASP A 115 -21.71 5.62 0.63
N PRO A 116 -20.85 5.87 -0.38
CA PRO A 116 -19.75 6.83 -0.26
C PRO A 116 -20.27 8.27 -0.26
N ASN A 117 -19.93 9.02 0.77
CA ASN A 117 -20.15 10.46 0.78
C ASN A 117 -19.09 11.17 -0.08
N LEU A 118 -19.47 11.56 -1.30
CA LEU A 118 -18.57 12.21 -2.26
C LEU A 118 -18.18 13.67 -1.90
N HIS A 119 -18.81 14.26 -0.90
CA HIS A 119 -18.39 15.54 -0.33
C HIS A 119 -17.29 15.40 0.71
N SER A 120 -16.94 14.17 1.08
CA SER A 120 -15.87 13.85 2.03
C SER A 120 -14.64 13.27 1.33
N MET A 121 -13.45 13.75 1.68
CA MET A 121 -12.18 13.13 1.24
C MET A 121 -12.10 11.66 1.62
N MET A 122 -12.67 11.26 2.76
CA MET A 122 -12.70 9.88 3.22
C MET A 122 -13.51 8.98 2.27
N GLY A 123 -14.64 9.46 1.73
CA GLY A 123 -15.44 8.76 0.73
C GLY A 123 -14.66 8.55 -0.58
N TRP A 124 -13.98 9.60 -1.06
CA TRP A 124 -13.09 9.47 -2.22
C TRP A 124 -11.96 8.47 -1.99
N MET A 125 -11.38 8.46 -0.78
CA MET A 125 -10.32 7.52 -0.46
C MET A 125 -10.78 6.06 -0.57
N ALA A 126 -11.97 5.72 -0.11
CA ALA A 126 -12.52 4.37 -0.22
C ALA A 126 -12.62 3.91 -1.70
N ILE A 127 -13.09 4.79 -2.57
CA ILE A 127 -13.19 4.53 -4.02
C ILE A 127 -11.79 4.35 -4.63
N LEU A 128 -10.87 5.28 -4.34
CA LEU A 128 -9.50 5.24 -4.87
C LEU A 128 -8.73 4.01 -4.40
N TYR A 129 -8.91 3.60 -3.13
CA TYR A 129 -8.35 2.36 -2.60
C TYR A 129 -8.82 1.14 -3.37
N THR A 130 -10.13 1.05 -3.55
CA THR A 130 -10.73 -0.09 -4.25
C THR A 130 -10.25 -0.15 -5.70
N ALA A 131 -10.27 0.99 -6.40
CA ALA A 131 -9.79 1.08 -7.78
C ALA A 131 -8.30 0.73 -7.90
N TYR A 132 -7.47 1.25 -6.98
CA TYR A 132 -6.03 0.99 -6.96
C TYR A 132 -5.73 -0.50 -6.70
N PHE A 133 -6.40 -1.10 -5.72
CA PHE A 133 -6.23 -2.52 -5.40
C PHE A 133 -6.62 -3.43 -6.59
N ILE A 134 -7.77 -3.17 -7.20
CA ILE A 134 -8.23 -3.93 -8.38
C ILE A 134 -7.21 -3.78 -9.53
N THR A 135 -6.75 -2.55 -9.79
CA THR A 135 -5.77 -2.29 -10.85
C THR A 135 -4.48 -3.09 -10.62
N LEU A 136 -3.91 -3.07 -9.41
CA LEU A 136 -2.72 -3.84 -9.07
C LEU A 136 -2.92 -5.35 -9.26
N CYS A 137 -4.06 -5.89 -8.84
CA CYS A 137 -4.37 -7.32 -8.99
C CYS A 137 -4.47 -7.72 -10.48
N VAL A 138 -5.12 -6.89 -11.29
CA VAL A 138 -5.24 -7.13 -12.74
C VAL A 138 -3.87 -7.01 -13.43
N GLU A 139 -3.08 -6.01 -13.08
CA GLU A 139 -1.72 -5.83 -13.62
C GLU A 139 -0.82 -7.02 -13.28
N LEU A 140 -0.85 -7.49 -12.02
CA LEU A 140 -0.11 -8.69 -11.61
C LEU A 140 -0.55 -9.93 -12.38
N TYR A 141 -1.86 -10.16 -12.49
CA TYR A 141 -2.41 -11.28 -13.25
C TYR A 141 -1.93 -11.24 -14.71
N LEU A 142 -2.03 -10.09 -15.36
CA LEU A 142 -1.61 -9.93 -16.75
C LEU A 142 -0.09 -10.06 -16.92
N ALA A 143 0.70 -9.58 -15.95
CA ALA A 143 2.15 -9.74 -15.95
C ALA A 143 2.57 -11.21 -15.91
N ILE A 144 1.91 -12.02 -15.07
CA ILE A 144 2.12 -13.47 -14.99
C ILE A 144 1.63 -14.14 -16.29
N ARG A 145 0.43 -13.78 -16.75
CA ARG A 145 -0.19 -14.38 -17.95
C ARG A 145 0.63 -14.12 -19.22
N LYS A 146 1.26 -12.95 -19.32
CA LYS A 146 2.12 -12.57 -20.45
C LYS A 146 3.26 -13.57 -20.70
N GLU A 147 3.79 -14.19 -19.66
CA GLU A 147 4.88 -15.17 -19.77
C GLU A 147 4.40 -16.58 -20.17
N GLN A 148 3.12 -16.86 -19.96
CA GLN A 148 2.51 -18.16 -20.26
C GLN A 148 1.97 -18.25 -21.70
N VAL A 149 1.96 -17.16 -22.46
CA VAL A 149 1.39 -17.10 -23.82
C VAL A 149 2.40 -16.53 -24.80
N TYR A 150 2.25 -16.90 -26.08
CA TYR A 150 3.16 -16.53 -27.15
C TYR A 150 2.43 -15.85 -28.32
N GLY A 151 3.20 -15.22 -29.19
CA GLY A 151 2.74 -14.65 -30.46
C GLY A 151 1.79 -13.45 -30.27
N ALA A 152 0.73 -13.42 -31.06
CA ALA A 152 -0.23 -12.31 -31.08
C ALA A 152 -0.88 -12.05 -29.72
N LYS A 153 -1.17 -13.11 -28.97
CA LYS A 153 -1.80 -13.01 -27.63
C LYS A 153 -0.87 -12.36 -26.60
N GLN A 154 0.42 -12.67 -26.63
CA GLN A 154 1.43 -12.02 -25.79
C GLN A 154 1.53 -10.53 -26.09
N LYS A 155 1.53 -10.15 -27.39
CA LYS A 155 1.54 -8.75 -27.82
C LYS A 155 0.30 -8.00 -27.34
N SER A 156 -0.87 -8.62 -27.39
CA SER A 156 -2.13 -8.03 -26.92
C SER A 156 -2.07 -7.77 -25.40
N ILE A 157 -1.61 -8.73 -24.60
CA ILE A 157 -1.45 -8.56 -23.15
C ILE A 157 -0.45 -7.46 -22.83
N LYS A 158 0.68 -7.38 -23.57
CA LYS A 158 1.66 -6.28 -23.39
C LYS A 158 1.00 -4.91 -23.60
N LYS A 159 0.14 -4.76 -24.63
CA LYS A 159 -0.58 -3.49 -24.86
C LYS A 159 -1.51 -3.14 -23.72
N ILE A 160 -2.27 -4.11 -23.20
CA ILE A 160 -3.18 -3.89 -22.07
C ILE A 160 -2.39 -3.48 -20.82
N LEU A 161 -1.26 -4.14 -20.52
CA LEU A 161 -0.39 -3.77 -19.41
C LEU A 161 0.14 -2.35 -19.51
N ILE A 162 0.50 -1.89 -20.72
CA ILE A 162 0.95 -0.51 -20.94
C ILE A 162 -0.20 0.47 -20.64
N VAL A 163 -1.40 0.20 -21.14
CA VAL A 163 -2.56 1.08 -20.92
C VAL A 163 -2.93 1.15 -19.43
N LEU A 164 -2.96 0.00 -18.74
CA LEU A 164 -3.22 -0.04 -17.30
C LEU A 164 -2.11 0.65 -16.52
N GLY A 165 -0.84 0.44 -16.87
CA GLY A 165 0.28 1.10 -16.24
C GLY A 165 0.25 2.63 -16.41
N ILE A 166 -0.17 3.15 -17.57
CA ILE A 166 -0.38 4.58 -17.77
C ILE A 166 -1.54 5.07 -16.90
N TRP A 167 -2.62 4.30 -16.77
CA TRP A 167 -3.75 4.61 -15.90
C TRP A 167 -3.39 4.56 -14.42
N SER A 168 -2.55 3.61 -14.02
CA SER A 168 -2.15 3.46 -12.61
C SER A 168 -1.31 4.63 -12.09
N ILE A 169 -0.62 5.39 -12.97
CA ILE A 169 0.14 6.57 -12.57
C ILE A 169 -0.77 7.65 -11.94
N PRO A 170 -1.74 8.24 -12.67
CA PRO A 170 -2.61 9.25 -12.07
C PRO A 170 -3.44 8.71 -10.92
N LEU A 171 -3.82 7.44 -10.95
CA LEU A 171 -4.52 6.78 -9.86
C LEU A 171 -3.67 6.73 -8.58
N ALA A 172 -2.38 6.37 -8.69
CA ALA A 172 -1.45 6.37 -7.57
C ALA A 172 -1.23 7.79 -7.00
N PHE A 173 -1.11 8.79 -7.88
CA PHE A 173 -1.00 10.20 -7.45
C PHE A 173 -2.26 10.67 -6.72
N ALA A 174 -3.45 10.39 -7.27
CA ALA A 174 -4.72 10.75 -6.65
C ALA A 174 -4.91 10.06 -5.29
N PHE A 175 -4.55 8.78 -5.21
CA PHE A 175 -4.63 7.99 -4.00
C PHE A 175 -3.67 8.49 -2.91
N HIS A 176 -2.36 8.62 -3.21
CA HIS A 176 -1.36 9.06 -2.22
C HIS A 176 -1.50 10.54 -1.86
N GLY A 177 -1.72 11.40 -2.84
CA GLY A 177 -2.03 12.79 -2.61
C GLY A 177 -3.32 12.96 -1.80
N GLY A 178 -4.32 12.10 -2.06
CA GLY A 178 -5.57 12.04 -1.30
C GLY A 178 -5.36 11.68 0.18
N VAL A 179 -4.46 10.73 0.50
CA VAL A 179 -4.08 10.45 1.89
C VAL A 179 -3.53 11.70 2.56
N GLY A 180 -2.55 12.36 1.92
CA GLY A 180 -2.03 13.65 2.40
C GLY A 180 -3.12 14.72 2.53
N GLY A 181 -4.10 14.72 1.61
CA GLY A 181 -5.27 15.60 1.63
C GLY A 181 -6.19 15.37 2.82
N VAL A 182 -6.39 14.11 3.25
CA VAL A 182 -7.15 13.79 4.47
C VAL A 182 -6.52 14.47 5.68
N PHE A 183 -5.20 14.37 5.83
CA PHE A 183 -4.47 15.00 6.94
C PHE A 183 -4.44 16.53 6.80
N ALA A 184 -4.28 17.04 5.58
CA ALA A 184 -4.26 18.49 5.30
C ALA A 184 -5.55 19.21 5.69
N ASN A 185 -6.67 18.50 5.78
CA ASN A 185 -7.96 19.05 6.22
C ASN A 185 -8.11 19.11 7.75
N VAL A 186 -7.16 18.64 8.53
CA VAL A 186 -7.23 18.65 10.00
C VAL A 186 -6.78 20.01 10.54
N ILE A 187 -7.72 20.97 10.62
CA ILE A 187 -7.47 22.35 11.08
C ILE A 187 -6.92 22.38 12.51
N ALA A 188 -7.36 21.46 13.38
CA ALA A 188 -6.94 21.37 14.78
C ALA A 188 -5.45 21.06 14.95
N LYS A 189 -4.75 20.67 13.88
CA LYS A 189 -3.30 20.38 13.90
C LYS A 189 -2.60 21.26 12.88
N PRO A 190 -2.12 22.47 13.28
CA PRO A 190 -1.53 23.44 12.36
C PRO A 190 -0.37 22.91 11.51
N PHE A 191 0.40 21.96 12.06
CA PHE A 191 1.51 21.34 11.34
C PHE A 191 1.03 20.44 10.15
N TRP A 192 -0.17 19.86 10.25
CA TRP A 192 -0.73 19.04 9.19
C TRP A 192 -1.56 19.87 8.21
N HIS A 193 -2.18 20.95 8.69
CA HIS A 193 -3.06 21.77 7.89
C HIS A 193 -2.29 22.57 6.83
N GLY A 194 -2.54 22.26 5.56
CA GLY A 194 -1.96 23.01 4.45
C GLY A 194 -1.80 22.20 3.16
N PRO A 195 -1.66 22.89 2.01
CA PRO A 195 -1.61 22.25 0.69
C PRO A 195 -0.30 21.50 0.43
N MET A 196 0.73 21.69 1.24
CA MET A 196 2.03 21.05 1.04
C MET A 196 2.05 19.59 1.49
N LEU A 197 1.16 19.19 2.40
CA LEU A 197 1.17 17.84 2.95
C LEU A 197 0.94 16.73 1.90
N PRO A 198 0.01 16.86 0.94
CA PRO A 198 -0.10 15.91 -0.17
C PRO A 198 1.20 15.73 -0.96
N ILE A 199 1.94 16.82 -1.19
CA ILE A 199 3.22 16.79 -1.92
C ILE A 199 4.29 16.05 -1.10
N VAL A 200 4.36 16.31 0.21
CA VAL A 200 5.28 15.63 1.14
C VAL A 200 4.99 14.13 1.18
N PHE A 201 3.72 13.73 1.19
CA PHE A 201 3.32 12.32 1.15
C PHE A 201 3.74 11.64 -0.16
N LEU A 202 3.56 12.29 -1.29
CA LEU A 202 4.01 11.78 -2.58
C LEU A 202 5.55 11.62 -2.62
N ALA A 203 6.29 12.64 -2.22
CA ALA A 203 7.74 12.58 -2.18
C ALA A 203 8.25 11.47 -1.23
N GLY A 204 7.64 11.35 -0.04
CA GLY A 204 7.91 10.28 0.92
C GLY A 204 7.61 8.88 0.36
N ALA A 205 6.54 8.73 -0.40
CA ALA A 205 6.17 7.47 -1.04
C ALA A 205 7.23 7.02 -2.07
N PHE A 206 7.69 7.94 -2.92
CA PHE A 206 8.74 7.64 -3.89
C PHE A 206 10.06 7.24 -3.22
N LEU A 207 10.44 7.97 -2.18
CA LEU A 207 11.68 7.71 -1.46
C LEU A 207 11.62 6.36 -0.72
N SER A 208 10.60 6.15 0.09
CA SER A 208 10.46 4.95 0.91
C SER A 208 10.23 3.68 0.07
N GLY A 209 9.37 3.77 -0.94
CA GLY A 209 9.10 2.64 -1.83
C GLY A 209 10.30 2.29 -2.71
N GLY A 210 11.03 3.29 -3.20
CA GLY A 210 12.29 3.08 -3.92
C GLY A 210 13.35 2.41 -3.05
N ALA A 211 13.50 2.84 -1.80
CA ALA A 211 14.42 2.25 -0.84
C ALA A 211 14.05 0.80 -0.48
N LEU A 212 12.77 0.52 -0.20
CA LEU A 212 12.29 -0.84 0.02
C LEU A 212 12.63 -1.73 -1.16
N PHE A 213 12.32 -1.25 -2.37
CA PHE A 213 12.53 -2.02 -3.58
C PHE A 213 14.02 -2.30 -3.83
N ALA A 214 14.90 -1.32 -3.64
CA ALA A 214 16.34 -1.51 -3.73
C ALA A 214 16.83 -2.58 -2.73
N THR A 215 16.30 -2.56 -1.51
CA THR A 215 16.60 -3.56 -0.47
C THR A 215 16.14 -4.95 -0.88
N VAL A 216 14.91 -5.09 -1.36
CA VAL A 216 14.36 -6.37 -1.83
C VAL A 216 15.13 -6.90 -3.02
N ALA A 217 15.47 -6.05 -4.00
CA ALA A 217 16.23 -6.43 -5.18
C ALA A 217 17.70 -6.80 -4.86
N TYR A 218 18.25 -6.29 -3.76
CA TYR A 218 19.60 -6.65 -3.28
C TYR A 218 19.63 -8.00 -2.57
N ILE A 219 18.57 -8.33 -1.82
CA ILE A 219 18.48 -9.57 -1.05
C ILE A 219 18.08 -10.77 -1.93
N TRP A 220 17.32 -10.52 -2.98
CA TRP A 220 16.76 -11.54 -3.89
C TRP A 220 17.64 -11.75 -5.12
#